data_195fe6d33d9ac8d91b28cca59a682849
#
_entry.id   195fe6d33d9ac8d91b28cca59a682849
#
_cell.length_a   1.000
_cell.length_b   1.000
_cell.length_c   1.000
_cell.angle_alpha   90.00
_cell.angle_beta   90.00
_cell.angle_gamma   90.00
#
_symmetry.space_group_name_H-M   'P 1'
#
loop_
_entity.id
_entity.type
_entity.pdbx_description
1 polymer ?
#
loop_
_entity_poly.entity_id
_entity_poly.type
_entity_poly.pdbx_seq_one_letter_code
_entity_poly.pdbx_strand_id
1 'polypeptide(L)'
;MRLTELLNTENVTISCELFPPKQGAQLDNYKKIVGDMAALKPAYMSVTYGATGGTSDYTVELANEVRNVNHIPALAHLTCASSTKEKVASVIQELKEKQIENVLALRGDIPQNADFPLPNQYKHASELIYDIKSQGDFCIGGACYPEGHPESQTLEEDLIHLKEKVDAGCEFLTTQMFFDNNILYNFMYKALKHGIDVPV
;
A
#
# COMPACT_ATOMS: atom_id res chain seq x y z
N MET A 1 -4.63 -14.90 -3.95
CA MET A 1 -3.95 -15.23 -2.66
C MET A 1 -3.78 -13.96 -1.89
N ARG A 2 -4.33 -13.90 -0.68
CA ARG A 2 -4.22 -12.74 0.22
C ARG A 2 -2.82 -12.67 0.80
N LEU A 3 -2.27 -11.48 0.95
CA LEU A 3 -0.92 -11.32 1.51
C LEU A 3 -0.86 -11.74 2.98
N THR A 4 -1.93 -11.62 3.73
CA THR A 4 -2.01 -12.10 5.11
C THR A 4 -1.75 -13.61 5.23
N GLU A 5 -2.06 -14.41 4.20
CA GLU A 5 -1.74 -15.84 4.16
C GLU A 5 -0.23 -16.08 3.97
N LEU A 6 0.45 -15.20 3.22
CA LEU A 6 1.90 -15.27 2.98
C LEU A 6 2.70 -14.76 4.18
N LEU A 7 2.21 -13.71 4.85
CA LEU A 7 2.92 -13.07 5.97
C LEU A 7 2.79 -13.87 7.27
N ASN A 8 1.83 -14.77 7.36
CA ASN A 8 1.58 -15.58 8.56
C ASN A 8 2.34 -16.92 8.52
N THR A 9 3.61 -16.88 8.11
CA THR A 9 4.49 -18.07 8.04
C THR A 9 5.76 -17.87 8.87
N GLU A 10 6.38 -18.97 9.30
CA GLU A 10 7.68 -18.94 10.00
C GLU A 10 8.87 -18.70 9.05
N ASN A 11 8.63 -18.68 7.75
CA ASN A 11 9.67 -18.53 6.74
C ASN A 11 9.84 -17.05 6.36
N VAL A 12 11.10 -16.65 6.12
CA VAL A 12 11.40 -15.35 5.53
C VAL A 12 10.87 -15.30 4.10
N THR A 13 10.06 -14.31 3.79
CA THR A 13 9.56 -14.04 2.45
C THR A 13 10.29 -12.85 1.83
N ILE A 14 10.57 -12.92 0.54
CA ILE A 14 11.18 -11.82 -0.22
C ILE A 14 10.17 -11.31 -1.21
N SER A 15 9.96 -9.99 -1.21
CA SER A 15 9.13 -9.30 -2.20
C SER A 15 9.97 -8.31 -3.01
N CYS A 16 9.42 -7.89 -4.15
CA CYS A 16 10.01 -6.88 -5.00
C CYS A 16 9.02 -5.74 -5.21
N GLU A 17 9.50 -4.50 -5.21
CA GLU A 17 8.69 -3.33 -5.49
C GLU A 17 8.98 -2.79 -6.89
N LEU A 18 7.93 -2.51 -7.65
CA LEU A 18 7.95 -1.98 -8.99
C LEU A 18 7.50 -0.53 -9.01
N PHE A 19 8.23 0.30 -9.73
CA PHE A 19 7.89 1.70 -9.95
C PHE A 19 7.37 1.87 -11.38
N PRO A 20 6.07 2.22 -11.57
CA PRO A 20 5.53 2.43 -12.91
C PRO A 20 6.28 3.52 -13.69
N PRO A 21 6.38 3.40 -15.03
CA PRO A 21 7.03 4.41 -15.83
C PRO A 21 6.27 5.73 -15.80
N LYS A 22 6.99 6.84 -15.92
CA LYS A 22 6.39 8.18 -16.00
C LYS A 22 5.69 8.44 -17.35
N GLN A 23 6.02 7.68 -18.38
CA GLN A 23 5.49 7.81 -19.73
C GLN A 23 5.09 6.44 -20.30
N GLY A 24 3.93 6.37 -20.95
CA GLY A 24 3.35 5.13 -21.48
C GLY A 24 4.19 4.42 -22.54
N ALA A 25 5.01 5.16 -23.30
CA ALA A 25 5.91 4.58 -24.30
C ALA A 25 6.95 3.57 -23.74
N GLN A 26 7.12 3.51 -22.44
CA GLN A 26 8.04 2.59 -21.77
C GLN A 26 7.34 1.33 -21.20
N LEU A 27 6.03 1.23 -21.30
CA LEU A 27 5.25 0.20 -20.60
C LEU A 27 5.64 -1.23 -21.04
N ASP A 28 5.88 -1.47 -22.32
CA ASP A 28 6.29 -2.80 -22.82
C ASP A 28 7.65 -3.24 -22.24
N ASN A 29 8.58 -2.30 -22.08
CA ASN A 29 9.85 -2.59 -21.42
C ASN A 29 9.66 -2.94 -19.94
N TYR A 30 8.72 -2.25 -19.26
CA TYR A 30 8.39 -2.58 -17.86
C TYR A 30 7.71 -3.94 -17.73
N LYS A 31 6.84 -4.34 -18.65
CA LYS A 31 6.25 -5.69 -18.68
C LYS A 31 7.33 -6.77 -18.80
N LYS A 32 8.36 -6.53 -19.61
CA LYS A 32 9.52 -7.42 -19.68
C LYS A 32 10.26 -7.51 -18.35
N ILE A 33 10.52 -6.36 -17.69
CA ILE A 33 11.14 -6.32 -16.36
C ILE A 33 10.30 -7.11 -15.34
N VAL A 34 8.98 -6.97 -15.37
CA VAL A 34 8.07 -7.76 -14.51
C VAL A 34 8.28 -9.25 -14.72
N GLY A 35 8.37 -9.71 -15.99
CA GLY A 35 8.63 -11.12 -16.31
C GLY A 35 9.99 -11.60 -15.79
N ASP A 36 11.05 -10.80 -15.99
CA ASP A 36 12.40 -11.11 -15.53
C ASP A 36 12.44 -11.19 -13.98
N MET A 37 11.74 -10.29 -13.28
CA MET A 37 11.62 -10.32 -11.82
C MET A 37 10.77 -11.49 -11.32
N ALA A 38 9.67 -11.80 -12.01
CA ALA A 38 8.81 -12.94 -11.67
C ALA A 38 9.54 -14.28 -11.78
N ALA A 39 10.51 -14.40 -12.71
CA ALA A 39 11.36 -15.59 -12.85
C ALA A 39 12.20 -15.86 -11.60
N LEU A 40 12.46 -14.86 -10.74
CA LEU A 40 13.14 -15.01 -9.45
C LEU A 40 12.20 -15.57 -8.35
N LYS A 41 10.90 -15.73 -8.65
CA LYS A 41 9.88 -16.28 -7.76
C LYS A 41 9.77 -15.53 -6.41
N PRO A 42 9.62 -14.19 -6.41
CA PRO A 42 9.34 -13.48 -5.18
C PRO A 42 7.99 -13.95 -4.59
N ALA A 43 7.82 -13.83 -3.29
CA ALA A 43 6.57 -14.18 -2.62
C ALA A 43 5.39 -13.33 -3.11
N TYR A 44 5.64 -12.06 -3.36
CA TYR A 44 4.72 -11.13 -4.02
C TYR A 44 5.50 -9.98 -4.66
N MET A 45 4.82 -9.19 -5.48
CA MET A 45 5.37 -7.97 -6.06
C MET A 45 4.42 -6.81 -5.80
N SER A 46 4.96 -5.71 -5.26
CA SER A 46 4.20 -4.47 -5.07
C SER A 46 4.41 -3.53 -6.25
N VAL A 47 3.40 -2.72 -6.54
CA VAL A 47 3.42 -1.71 -7.61
C VAL A 47 3.07 -0.37 -7.01
N THR A 48 4.01 0.58 -7.04
CA THR A 48 3.81 1.90 -6.44
C THR A 48 2.78 2.73 -7.21
N TYR A 49 2.15 3.67 -6.49
CA TYR A 49 1.19 4.62 -7.06
C TYR A 49 1.86 5.98 -7.20
N GLY A 50 1.87 6.54 -8.40
CA GLY A 50 2.60 7.79 -8.63
C GLY A 50 1.97 8.99 -7.95
N ALA A 51 2.77 9.70 -7.19
CA ALA A 51 2.35 10.88 -6.42
C ALA A 51 1.86 12.07 -7.29
N THR A 52 2.16 12.09 -8.59
CA THR A 52 1.89 13.22 -9.49
C THR A 52 0.73 12.98 -10.48
N GLY A 53 -0.11 11.96 -10.25
CA GLY A 53 -1.33 11.72 -11.03
C GLY A 53 -1.15 11.14 -12.44
N GLY A 54 0.05 11.13 -12.99
CA GLY A 54 0.31 10.63 -14.35
C GLY A 54 0.67 9.15 -14.46
N THR A 55 0.92 8.48 -13.34
CA THR A 55 1.34 7.07 -13.29
C THR A 55 0.31 6.15 -12.65
N SER A 56 -0.77 6.69 -12.11
CA SER A 56 -1.84 5.92 -11.46
C SER A 56 -2.47 4.87 -12.39
N ASP A 57 -2.63 5.20 -13.66
CA ASP A 57 -3.25 4.30 -14.64
C ASP A 57 -2.34 3.09 -14.94
N TYR A 58 -1.02 3.26 -14.84
CA TYR A 58 -0.06 2.17 -15.05
C TYR A 58 0.08 1.24 -13.83
N THR A 59 -0.28 1.71 -12.63
CA THR A 59 -0.25 0.88 -11.41
C THR A 59 -1.15 -0.33 -11.56
N VAL A 60 -2.40 -0.12 -11.97
CA VAL A 60 -3.37 -1.21 -12.17
C VAL A 60 -2.95 -2.13 -13.31
N GLU A 61 -2.39 -1.57 -14.40
CA GLU A 61 -1.94 -2.36 -15.53
C GLU A 61 -0.74 -3.26 -15.16
N LEU A 62 0.27 -2.72 -14.45
CA LEU A 62 1.41 -3.51 -14.00
C LEU A 62 1.02 -4.52 -12.91
N ALA A 63 0.11 -4.17 -12.00
CA ALA A 63 -0.42 -5.12 -11.04
C ALA A 63 -1.16 -6.28 -11.73
N ASN A 64 -1.88 -6.00 -12.82
CA ASN A 64 -2.47 -7.01 -13.68
C ASN A 64 -1.42 -7.89 -14.36
N GLU A 65 -0.33 -7.29 -14.86
CA GLU A 65 0.80 -8.04 -15.45
C GLU A 65 1.44 -8.98 -14.43
N VAL A 66 1.66 -8.50 -13.21
CA VAL A 66 2.19 -9.32 -12.10
C VAL A 66 1.24 -10.49 -11.78
N ARG A 67 -0.06 -10.19 -11.57
CA ARG A 67 -1.03 -11.16 -11.03
C ARG A 67 -1.52 -12.14 -12.08
N ASN A 68 -1.94 -11.65 -13.25
CA ASN A 68 -2.68 -12.45 -14.21
C ASN A 68 -1.81 -13.01 -15.35
N VAL A 69 -0.67 -12.38 -15.66
CA VAL A 69 0.26 -12.85 -16.68
C VAL A 69 1.38 -13.68 -16.07
N ASN A 70 1.99 -13.16 -14.98
CA ASN A 70 3.13 -13.82 -14.35
C ASN A 70 2.76 -14.67 -13.13
N HIS A 71 1.50 -14.69 -12.71
CA HIS A 71 0.96 -15.52 -11.62
C HIS A 71 1.65 -15.33 -10.25
N ILE A 72 2.18 -14.13 -10.01
CA ILE A 72 2.73 -13.72 -8.72
C ILE A 72 1.66 -12.91 -7.97
N PRO A 73 1.46 -13.09 -6.65
CA PRO A 73 0.58 -12.20 -5.87
C PRO A 73 0.98 -10.74 -6.05
N ALA A 74 0.02 -9.90 -6.45
CA ALA A 74 0.25 -8.47 -6.64
C ALA A 74 -0.27 -7.68 -5.44
N LEU A 75 0.48 -6.64 -5.03
CA LEU A 75 0.08 -5.63 -4.07
C LEU A 75 0.03 -4.27 -4.78
N ALA A 76 -1.15 -3.76 -5.05
CA ALA A 76 -1.30 -2.45 -5.67
C ALA A 76 -1.27 -1.35 -4.61
N HIS A 77 -0.37 -0.36 -4.73
CA HIS A 77 -0.47 0.83 -3.89
C HIS A 77 -1.62 1.71 -4.38
N LEU A 78 -2.30 2.37 -3.46
CA LEU A 78 -3.34 3.36 -3.76
C LEU A 78 -3.20 4.53 -2.79
N THR A 79 -3.01 5.74 -3.34
CA THR A 79 -2.87 6.97 -2.56
C THR A 79 -4.08 7.87 -2.73
N CYS A 80 -4.41 8.64 -1.69
CA CYS A 80 -5.58 9.52 -1.70
C CYS A 80 -5.26 11.02 -1.72
N ALA A 81 -4.05 11.45 -1.38
CA ALA A 81 -3.73 12.88 -1.26
C ALA A 81 -3.85 13.68 -2.57
N SER A 82 -3.58 13.03 -3.70
CA SER A 82 -3.66 13.67 -5.03
C SER A 82 -4.89 13.22 -5.85
N SER A 83 -5.84 12.52 -5.23
CA SER A 83 -6.98 11.91 -5.93
C SER A 83 -8.30 12.32 -5.29
N THR A 84 -9.34 12.51 -6.10
CA THR A 84 -10.70 12.66 -5.61
C THR A 84 -11.29 11.29 -5.22
N LYS A 85 -12.36 11.30 -4.42
CA LYS A 85 -13.09 10.07 -4.03
C LYS A 85 -13.61 9.30 -5.25
N GLU A 86 -14.06 10.02 -6.28
CA GLU A 86 -14.54 9.44 -7.54
C GLU A 86 -13.41 8.72 -8.29
N LYS A 87 -12.20 9.33 -8.36
CA LYS A 87 -11.04 8.68 -9.00
C LYS A 87 -10.62 7.44 -8.21
N VAL A 88 -10.59 7.51 -6.88
CA VAL A 88 -10.30 6.36 -6.02
C VAL A 88 -11.30 5.24 -6.26
N ALA A 89 -12.60 5.54 -6.30
CA ALA A 89 -13.65 4.55 -6.57
C ALA A 89 -13.48 3.89 -7.96
N SER A 90 -13.10 4.66 -8.98
CA SER A 90 -12.79 4.11 -10.32
C SER A 90 -11.62 3.12 -10.25
N VAL A 91 -10.55 3.47 -9.54
CA VAL A 91 -9.37 2.58 -9.40
C VAL A 91 -9.73 1.32 -8.64
N ILE A 92 -10.51 1.41 -7.56
CA ILE A 92 -10.99 0.24 -6.81
C ILE A 92 -11.81 -0.68 -7.72
N GLN A 93 -12.67 -0.12 -8.56
CA GLN A 93 -13.45 -0.91 -9.52
C GLN A 93 -12.55 -1.61 -10.55
N GLU A 94 -11.54 -0.93 -11.09
CA GLU A 94 -10.56 -1.52 -12.01
C GLU A 94 -9.76 -2.66 -11.37
N LEU A 95 -9.34 -2.49 -10.10
CA LEU A 95 -8.66 -3.55 -9.33
C LEU A 95 -9.56 -4.79 -9.18
N LYS A 96 -10.85 -4.61 -8.88
CA LYS A 96 -11.83 -5.70 -8.81
C LYS A 96 -11.98 -6.44 -10.14
N GLU A 97 -12.14 -5.71 -11.24
CA GLU A 97 -12.30 -6.29 -12.57
C GLU A 97 -11.07 -7.12 -12.98
N LYS A 98 -9.89 -6.70 -12.56
CA LYS A 98 -8.62 -7.42 -12.78
C LYS A 98 -8.30 -8.44 -11.69
N GLN A 99 -9.21 -8.66 -10.73
CA GLN A 99 -9.03 -9.60 -9.62
C GLN A 99 -7.77 -9.34 -8.79
N ILE A 100 -7.37 -8.07 -8.65
CA ILE A 100 -6.29 -7.65 -7.76
C ILE A 100 -6.89 -7.50 -6.35
N GLU A 101 -6.53 -8.40 -5.45
CA GLU A 101 -7.16 -8.51 -4.14
C GLU A 101 -6.37 -7.84 -3.00
N ASN A 102 -5.09 -7.49 -3.23
CA ASN A 102 -4.26 -6.88 -2.19
C ASN A 102 -3.97 -5.41 -2.52
N VAL A 103 -4.25 -4.52 -1.59
CA VAL A 103 -4.08 -3.06 -1.74
C VAL A 103 -3.30 -2.51 -0.57
N LEU A 104 -2.22 -1.76 -0.84
CA LEU A 104 -1.55 -0.94 0.17
C LEU A 104 -2.17 0.47 0.13
N ALA A 105 -2.99 0.77 1.12
CA ALA A 105 -3.72 2.03 1.23
C ALA A 105 -2.86 3.07 1.95
N LEU A 106 -2.53 4.14 1.24
CA LEU A 106 -1.64 5.21 1.68
C LEU A 106 -2.33 6.56 1.58
N ARG A 107 -1.98 7.51 2.44
CA ARG A 107 -2.34 8.90 2.19
C ARG A 107 -1.60 9.42 0.97
N GLY A 108 -0.33 9.15 0.89
CA GLY A 108 0.61 9.75 -0.06
C GLY A 108 1.11 11.12 0.43
N ASP A 109 2.04 11.69 -0.33
CA ASP A 109 2.60 13.01 -0.03
C ASP A 109 1.65 14.11 -0.48
N ILE A 110 1.51 15.13 0.37
CA ILE A 110 0.73 16.33 0.04
C ILE A 110 1.63 17.20 -0.86
N PRO A 111 1.18 17.54 -2.10
CA PRO A 111 1.98 18.42 -2.96
C PRO A 111 2.22 19.77 -2.32
N GLN A 112 3.43 20.32 -2.50
CA GLN A 112 3.75 21.66 -1.98
C GLN A 112 2.76 22.70 -2.52
N ASN A 113 2.25 23.54 -1.63
CA ASN A 113 1.27 24.59 -1.93
C ASN A 113 -0.10 24.08 -2.44
N ALA A 114 -0.46 22.83 -2.20
CA ALA A 114 -1.80 22.33 -2.49
C ALA A 114 -2.74 22.65 -1.32
N ASP A 115 -3.97 23.05 -1.66
CA ASP A 115 -5.07 23.06 -0.69
C ASP A 115 -5.45 21.59 -0.42
N PHE A 116 -5.15 21.10 0.78
CA PHE A 116 -5.44 19.72 1.15
C PHE A 116 -6.01 19.65 2.59
N PRO A 117 -7.03 18.84 2.81
CA PRO A 117 -7.83 18.12 1.79
C PRO A 117 -8.88 19.02 1.12
N LEU A 118 -9.15 18.78 -0.16
CA LEU A 118 -10.35 19.33 -0.79
C LEU A 118 -11.60 18.57 -0.29
N PRO A 119 -12.82 19.17 -0.40
CA PRO A 119 -14.04 18.55 0.13
C PRO A 119 -14.36 17.14 -0.38
N ASN A 120 -13.87 16.78 -1.57
CA ASN A 120 -14.05 15.48 -2.21
C ASN A 120 -12.82 14.56 -2.13
N GLN A 121 -11.90 14.83 -1.20
CA GLN A 121 -10.71 14.00 -0.94
C GLN A 121 -10.81 13.33 0.43
N TYR A 122 -9.99 12.30 0.63
CA TYR A 122 -9.75 11.70 1.94
C TYR A 122 -8.63 12.47 2.62
N LYS A 123 -8.80 12.74 3.91
CA LYS A 123 -7.78 13.42 4.72
C LYS A 123 -6.69 12.45 5.18
N HIS A 124 -7.09 11.23 5.54
CA HIS A 124 -6.22 10.22 6.13
C HIS A 124 -6.35 8.86 5.42
N ALA A 125 -5.30 8.04 5.53
CA ALA A 125 -5.32 6.69 4.99
C ALA A 125 -6.39 5.80 5.65
N SER A 126 -6.77 6.04 6.91
CA SER A 126 -7.84 5.32 7.60
C SER A 126 -9.20 5.49 6.92
N GLU A 127 -9.51 6.68 6.41
CA GLU A 127 -10.74 6.93 5.65
C GLU A 127 -10.73 6.16 4.31
N LEU A 128 -9.57 6.13 3.62
CA LEU A 128 -9.39 5.35 2.40
C LEU A 128 -9.54 3.85 2.66
N ILE A 129 -8.94 3.33 3.74
CA ILE A 129 -9.04 1.92 4.13
C ILE A 129 -10.51 1.54 4.36
N TYR A 130 -11.24 2.36 5.13
CA TYR A 130 -12.66 2.13 5.39
C TYR A 130 -13.47 2.06 4.09
N ASP A 131 -13.20 2.96 3.16
CA ASP A 131 -13.93 3.01 1.88
C ASP A 131 -13.58 1.81 0.98
N ILE A 132 -12.30 1.42 0.85
CA ILE A 132 -11.90 0.22 0.13
C ILE A 132 -12.60 -1.01 0.72
N LYS A 133 -12.62 -1.14 2.05
CA LYS A 133 -13.25 -2.27 2.75
C LYS A 133 -14.76 -2.35 2.50
N SER A 134 -15.43 -1.21 2.40
CA SER A 134 -16.87 -1.13 2.12
C SER A 134 -17.21 -1.55 0.67
N GLN A 135 -16.28 -1.41 -0.25
CA GLN A 135 -16.51 -1.68 -1.68
C GLN A 135 -16.19 -3.11 -2.10
N GLY A 136 -15.46 -3.90 -1.31
CA GLY A 136 -15.14 -5.28 -1.68
C GLY A 136 -14.28 -6.03 -0.67
N ASP A 137 -14.06 -7.32 -0.96
CA ASP A 137 -13.22 -8.19 -0.14
C ASP A 137 -11.75 -8.04 -0.52
N PHE A 138 -11.15 -6.92 -0.14
CA PHE A 138 -9.73 -6.65 -0.31
C PHE A 138 -8.93 -7.03 0.94
N CYS A 139 -7.72 -7.54 0.72
CA CYS A 139 -6.68 -7.63 1.73
C CYS A 139 -5.93 -6.28 1.76
N ILE A 140 -6.11 -5.52 2.83
CA ILE A 140 -5.67 -4.13 2.88
C ILE A 140 -4.47 -3.98 3.80
N GLY A 141 -3.37 -3.46 3.27
CA GLY A 141 -2.19 -3.06 4.04
C GLY A 141 -2.15 -1.58 4.31
N GLY A 142 -1.42 -1.19 5.34
CA GLY A 142 -1.12 0.18 5.69
C GLY A 142 0.37 0.40 5.95
N ALA A 143 0.83 1.64 5.82
CA ALA A 143 2.19 2.01 6.22
C ALA A 143 2.27 2.26 7.73
N CYS A 144 3.40 1.86 8.34
CA CYS A 144 3.76 2.20 9.70
C CYS A 144 5.21 2.73 9.77
N TYR A 145 5.51 3.45 10.83
CA TYR A 145 6.78 4.17 10.98
C TYR A 145 7.43 3.79 12.30
N PRO A 146 8.41 2.88 12.33
CA PRO A 146 9.10 2.49 13.56
C PRO A 146 9.75 3.67 14.30
N GLU A 147 10.23 4.67 13.54
CA GLU A 147 10.85 5.90 14.07
C GLU A 147 9.83 7.02 14.34
N GLY A 148 8.55 6.81 14.02
CA GLY A 148 7.47 7.80 14.09
C GLY A 148 7.26 8.55 12.77
N HIS A 149 6.00 8.88 12.49
CA HIS A 149 5.65 9.66 11.32
C HIS A 149 6.13 11.12 11.47
N PRO A 150 6.76 11.74 10.45
CA PRO A 150 7.29 13.11 10.54
C PRO A 150 6.27 14.19 10.92
N GLU A 151 5.00 13.97 10.65
CA GLU A 151 3.92 14.91 10.97
C GLU A 151 3.30 14.64 12.35
N SER A 152 3.58 13.52 13.02
CA SER A 152 3.10 13.24 14.37
C SER A 152 4.00 13.95 15.39
N GLN A 153 3.40 14.56 16.41
CA GLN A 153 4.14 15.26 17.44
C GLN A 153 4.87 14.29 18.40
N THR A 154 4.31 13.10 18.56
CA THR A 154 4.85 12.05 19.41
C THR A 154 4.66 10.66 18.80
N LEU A 155 5.46 9.68 19.23
CA LEU A 155 5.27 8.28 18.87
C LEU A 155 3.92 7.73 19.35
N GLU A 156 3.42 8.23 20.45
CA GLU A 156 2.10 7.84 21.01
C GLU A 156 0.96 8.27 20.07
N GLU A 157 1.01 9.50 19.57
CA GLU A 157 0.06 10.01 18.59
C GLU A 157 0.10 9.20 17.28
N ASP A 158 1.31 8.84 16.81
CA ASP A 158 1.46 8.02 15.62
C ASP A 158 0.84 6.61 15.80
N LEU A 159 1.01 6.00 16.98
CA LEU A 159 0.40 4.72 17.30
C LEU A 159 -1.15 4.80 17.40
N ILE A 160 -1.70 5.90 17.87
CA ILE A 160 -3.15 6.14 17.85
C ILE A 160 -3.65 6.17 16.39
N HIS A 161 -2.99 6.93 15.51
CA HIS A 161 -3.35 6.96 14.10
C HIS A 161 -3.14 5.62 13.40
N LEU A 162 -2.14 4.85 13.81
CA LEU A 162 -1.94 3.49 13.31
C LEU A 162 -3.08 2.55 13.73
N LYS A 163 -3.54 2.67 14.98
CA LYS A 163 -4.69 1.91 15.48
C LYS A 163 -5.97 2.26 14.70
N GLU A 164 -6.19 3.53 14.37
CA GLU A 164 -7.31 3.94 13.52
C GLU A 164 -7.31 3.26 12.15
N LYS A 165 -6.13 3.03 11.54
CA LYS A 165 -6.03 2.28 10.28
C LYS A 165 -6.42 0.82 10.46
N VAL A 166 -5.97 0.18 11.55
CA VAL A 166 -6.31 -1.22 11.85
C VAL A 166 -7.81 -1.35 12.11
N ASP A 167 -8.39 -0.45 12.90
CA ASP A 167 -9.83 -0.43 13.20
C ASP A 167 -10.69 -0.15 11.94
N ALA A 168 -10.15 0.58 10.98
CA ALA A 168 -10.81 0.81 9.69
C ALA A 168 -10.77 -0.43 8.75
N GLY A 169 -9.98 -1.45 9.08
CA GLY A 169 -9.91 -2.70 8.32
C GLY A 169 -8.56 -3.02 7.69
N CYS A 170 -7.47 -2.36 8.13
CA CYS A 170 -6.11 -2.73 7.74
C CYS A 170 -5.75 -4.10 8.34
N GLU A 171 -5.23 -5.01 7.51
CA GLU A 171 -4.99 -6.41 7.87
C GLU A 171 -3.50 -6.76 8.00
N PHE A 172 -2.61 -5.91 7.50
CA PHE A 172 -1.16 -6.01 7.67
C PHE A 172 -0.50 -4.63 7.56
N LEU A 173 0.72 -4.52 8.05
CA LEU A 173 1.48 -3.28 8.01
C LEU A 173 2.79 -3.46 7.25
N THR A 174 3.20 -2.41 6.54
CA THR A 174 4.53 -2.32 5.93
C THR A 174 5.27 -1.16 6.58
N THR A 175 6.46 -1.44 7.13
CA THR A 175 7.27 -0.40 7.77
C THR A 175 7.87 0.56 6.76
N GLN A 176 8.01 1.80 7.14
CA GLN A 176 9.01 2.65 6.54
C GLN A 176 10.40 2.08 6.81
N MET A 177 11.36 2.36 5.93
CA MET A 177 12.74 1.89 6.10
C MET A 177 13.32 2.35 7.45
N PHE A 178 13.97 1.46 8.15
CA PHE A 178 14.67 1.69 9.42
C PHE A 178 15.99 0.92 9.41
N PHE A 179 16.94 1.31 10.26
CA PHE A 179 18.29 0.73 10.29
C PHE A 179 18.70 0.20 11.68
N ASP A 180 17.89 0.45 12.71
CA ASP A 180 18.12 -0.06 14.06
C ASP A 180 16.99 -1.01 14.50
N ASN A 181 17.35 -2.27 14.66
CA ASN A 181 16.38 -3.30 15.10
C ASN A 181 15.77 -3.03 16.48
N ASN A 182 16.48 -2.31 17.37
CA ASN A 182 15.92 -1.97 18.68
C ASN A 182 14.75 -0.98 18.55
N ILE A 183 14.80 -0.09 17.55
CA ILE A 183 13.67 0.80 17.23
C ILE A 183 12.47 -0.03 16.77
N LEU A 184 12.68 -1.01 15.87
CA LEU A 184 11.62 -1.90 15.43
C LEU A 184 11.02 -2.68 16.61
N TYR A 185 11.84 -3.33 17.43
CA TYR A 185 11.35 -4.11 18.57
C TYR A 185 10.56 -3.26 19.56
N ASN A 186 11.02 -2.03 19.85
CA ASN A 186 10.30 -1.10 20.69
C ASN A 186 8.96 -0.67 20.08
N PHE A 187 8.95 -0.40 18.77
CA PHE A 187 7.74 -0.12 18.01
C PHE A 187 6.74 -1.27 18.10
N MET A 188 7.17 -2.51 17.79
CA MET A 188 6.32 -3.70 17.83
C MET A 188 5.69 -3.90 19.22
N TYR A 189 6.50 -3.75 20.28
CA TYR A 189 6.01 -3.86 21.65
C TYR A 189 4.97 -2.79 22.00
N LYS A 190 5.19 -1.55 21.56
CA LYS A 190 4.23 -0.46 21.79
C LYS A 190 2.96 -0.65 20.95
N ALA A 191 3.09 -1.07 19.68
CA ALA A 191 1.96 -1.38 18.81
C ALA A 191 1.05 -2.44 19.46
N LEU A 192 1.64 -3.54 19.94
CA LEU A 192 0.89 -4.57 20.64
C LEU A 192 0.16 -4.04 21.88
N LYS A 193 0.77 -3.15 22.68
CA LYS A 193 0.11 -2.51 23.82
C LYS A 193 -1.09 -1.64 23.42
N HIS A 194 -1.10 -1.09 22.22
CA HIS A 194 -2.22 -0.34 21.64
C HIS A 194 -3.27 -1.25 20.97
N GLY A 195 -3.14 -2.58 21.11
CA GLY A 195 -4.05 -3.52 20.46
C GLY A 195 -3.89 -3.61 18.95
N ILE A 196 -2.67 -3.37 18.46
CA ILE A 196 -2.27 -3.55 17.05
C ILE A 196 -1.55 -4.89 16.98
N ASP A 197 -2.24 -5.92 16.51
CA ASP A 197 -1.78 -7.32 16.46
C ASP A 197 -1.74 -7.91 15.04
N VAL A 198 -1.92 -7.05 14.03
CA VAL A 198 -1.80 -7.45 12.62
C VAL A 198 -0.33 -7.69 12.25
N PRO A 199 -0.02 -8.54 11.25
CA PRO A 199 1.34 -8.77 10.75
C PRO A 199 2.05 -7.48 10.31
N VAL A 200 3.36 -7.37 10.59
CA VAL A 200 4.22 -6.26 10.19
C VAL A 200 5.38 -6.76 9.38
#